data_6fd3317dcd53df804a7733318ecd58e6
#
_entry.id   6fd3317dcd53df804a7733318ecd58e6
#
_cell.length_a   1.000
_cell.length_b   1.000
_cell.length_c   1.000
_cell.angle_alpha   90.00
_cell.angle_beta   90.00
_cell.angle_gamma   90.00
#
_symmetry.space_group_name_H-M   'P 1'
#
loop_
_entity.id
_entity.type
_entity.pdbx_description
1 polymer ?
#
loop_
_entity_poly.entity_id
_entity_poly.type
_entity_poly.pdbx_seq_one_letter_code
_entity_poly.pdbx_strand_id
1 'polypeptide(L)'
;MKILISGLGIAILLLSSGCKQEVAYGKVDKTPYATKECINELSRGAELKGPYIDKIVVYKKKRRLYTYANGKQINEFRISLGDKGGANGGNKVKAGDYRTPEGSYTVVRKKCDNRLYKSLMISYPNAKDKARARKNGVNPGGYITIHGQPKWNADGRGDNYTLSRDWTEGCVAVPNADMDTLWQAVANGVKIDIHA
;
A
#
# COMPACT_ATOMS: atom_id res chain seq x y z
N MET A 1 18.91 17.58 77.49
CA MET A 1 17.69 17.37 76.66
C MET A 1 18.15 17.11 75.24
N LYS A 2 18.24 15.81 74.81
CA LYS A 2 18.76 15.40 73.53
C LYS A 2 17.55 14.95 72.73
N ILE A 3 17.29 15.59 71.60
CA ILE A 3 16.26 15.24 70.66
C ILE A 3 16.91 14.35 69.55
N LEU A 4 16.52 13.09 69.51
CA LEU A 4 16.81 12.18 68.41
C LEU A 4 15.81 12.42 67.28
N ILE A 5 16.31 12.78 66.10
CA ILE A 5 15.51 12.81 64.87
C ILE A 5 15.85 11.53 64.09
N SER A 6 14.91 10.59 64.05
CA SER A 6 14.99 9.41 63.25
C SER A 6 14.58 9.76 61.80
N GLY A 7 15.53 9.70 60.88
CA GLY A 7 15.27 9.85 59.46
C GLY A 7 14.67 8.58 58.87
N LEU A 8 13.42 8.65 58.45
CA LEU A 8 12.76 7.58 57.66
C LEU A 8 13.13 7.78 56.17
N GLY A 9 14.01 6.94 55.68
CA GLY A 9 14.32 6.91 54.25
C GLY A 9 13.18 6.27 53.48
N ILE A 10 12.48 7.08 52.68
CA ILE A 10 11.48 6.57 51.74
C ILE A 10 12.22 6.13 50.47
N ALA A 11 12.34 4.83 50.27
CA ALA A 11 12.82 4.26 49.02
C ALA A 11 11.69 4.40 47.97
N ILE A 12 11.85 5.34 47.03
CA ILE A 12 10.95 5.44 45.86
C ILE A 12 11.35 4.35 44.89
N LEU A 13 10.59 3.25 44.87
CA LEU A 13 10.62 2.26 43.78
C LEU A 13 10.03 2.92 42.53
N LEU A 14 10.87 3.33 41.60
CA LEU A 14 10.43 3.67 40.26
C LEU A 14 10.04 2.37 39.52
N LEU A 15 8.78 2.01 39.60
CA LEU A 15 8.18 1.03 38.72
C LEU A 15 8.08 1.65 37.33
N SER A 16 9.02 1.31 36.46
CA SER A 16 8.92 1.58 35.02
C SER A 16 7.84 0.65 34.45
N SER A 17 6.57 1.01 34.61
CA SER A 17 5.48 0.45 33.82
C SER A 17 5.68 0.94 32.39
N GLY A 18 6.36 0.14 31.57
CA GLY A 18 6.33 0.28 30.13
C GLY A 18 4.87 0.14 29.67
N CYS A 19 4.18 1.27 29.51
CA CYS A 19 2.92 1.32 28.78
C CYS A 19 3.19 0.80 27.38
N LYS A 20 2.92 -0.48 27.15
CA LYS A 20 2.62 -0.95 25.80
C LYS A 20 1.34 -0.21 25.42
N GLN A 21 1.48 0.84 24.64
CA GLN A 21 0.35 1.51 24.02
C GLN A 21 -0.23 0.50 23.01
N GLU A 22 -1.18 -0.32 23.48
CA GLU A 22 -2.08 -1.04 22.58
C GLU A 22 -2.82 0.02 21.80
N VAL A 23 -2.46 0.15 20.52
CA VAL A 23 -3.25 0.95 19.58
C VAL A 23 -4.59 0.24 19.49
N ALA A 24 -5.58 0.74 20.23
CA ALA A 24 -6.94 0.28 20.12
C ALA A 24 -7.41 0.61 18.70
N TYR A 25 -7.32 -0.37 17.82
CA TYR A 25 -7.98 -0.30 16.52
C TYR A 25 -9.47 -0.22 16.81
N GLY A 26 -10.04 0.99 16.68
CA GLY A 26 -11.46 1.23 16.84
C GLY A 26 -12.26 0.29 15.93
N LYS A 27 -13.55 0.12 16.23
CA LYS A 27 -14.45 -0.71 15.40
C LYS A 27 -14.24 -0.37 13.94
N VAL A 28 -13.91 -1.39 13.11
CA VAL A 28 -13.73 -1.24 11.68
C VAL A 28 -14.96 -0.57 11.09
N ASP A 29 -14.82 0.66 10.65
CA ASP A 29 -15.88 1.37 9.96
C ASP A 29 -16.17 0.67 8.63
N LYS A 30 -17.36 0.09 8.51
CA LYS A 30 -17.81 -0.66 7.33
C LYS A 30 -18.38 0.25 6.24
N THR A 31 -18.48 1.56 6.47
CA THR A 31 -18.97 2.50 5.46
C THR A 31 -18.03 2.49 4.24
N PRO A 32 -18.54 2.38 3.01
CA PRO A 32 -17.69 2.37 1.81
C PRO A 32 -16.85 3.64 1.68
N TYR A 33 -15.62 3.48 1.20
CA TYR A 33 -14.72 4.60 0.90
C TYR A 33 -15.08 5.39 -0.36
N ALA A 34 -15.82 4.78 -1.30
CA ALA A 34 -16.18 5.43 -2.55
C ALA A 34 -17.08 6.64 -2.27
N THR A 35 -16.45 7.76 -2.01
CA THR A 35 -17.13 9.01 -1.72
C THR A 35 -17.76 9.58 -3.00
N LYS A 36 -18.79 10.41 -2.84
CA LYS A 36 -19.39 11.13 -3.97
C LYS A 36 -18.35 11.99 -4.70
N GLU A 37 -17.40 12.57 -3.97
CA GLU A 37 -16.31 13.39 -4.52
C GLU A 37 -15.42 12.58 -5.46
N CYS A 38 -14.95 11.40 -5.04
CA CYS A 38 -14.14 10.53 -5.88
C CYS A 38 -14.88 10.07 -7.15
N ILE A 39 -16.16 9.72 -7.00
CA ILE A 39 -17.01 9.28 -8.13
C ILE A 39 -17.23 10.44 -9.10
N ASN A 40 -17.52 11.64 -8.59
CA ASN A 40 -17.69 12.84 -9.41
C ASN A 40 -16.39 13.24 -10.12
N GLU A 41 -15.25 13.11 -9.46
CA GLU A 41 -13.93 13.35 -10.06
C GLU A 41 -13.69 12.41 -11.25
N LEU A 42 -13.97 11.11 -11.10
CA LEU A 42 -13.85 10.15 -12.19
C LEU A 42 -14.81 10.43 -13.36
N SER A 43 -16.07 10.79 -13.07
CA SER A 43 -17.09 11.04 -14.09
C SER A 43 -16.80 12.29 -14.92
N ARG A 44 -16.08 13.27 -14.38
CA ARG A 44 -15.64 14.47 -15.10
C ARG A 44 -14.36 14.25 -15.93
N GLY A 45 -13.79 13.02 -15.90
CA GLY A 45 -12.50 12.76 -16.52
C GLY A 45 -11.38 13.39 -15.68
N ALA A 46 -11.12 12.79 -14.51
CA ALA A 46 -10.17 13.29 -13.50
C ALA A 46 -9.02 14.10 -14.12
N GLU A 47 -9.04 15.39 -13.97
CA GLU A 47 -8.01 16.29 -14.49
C GLU A 47 -6.67 15.94 -13.86
N LEU A 48 -5.67 15.68 -14.70
CA LEU A 48 -4.34 15.41 -14.23
C LEU A 48 -3.67 16.69 -13.74
N LYS A 49 -3.08 16.62 -12.56
CA LYS A 49 -2.27 17.70 -12.00
C LYS A 49 -0.81 17.30 -12.05
N GLY A 50 0.02 18.17 -12.66
CA GLY A 50 1.45 17.90 -12.81
C GLY A 50 2.25 17.91 -11.50
N PRO A 51 3.49 17.38 -11.48
CA PRO A 51 4.18 16.80 -12.63
C PRO A 51 3.59 15.45 -13.04
N TYR A 52 3.38 15.26 -14.35
CA TYR A 52 2.80 14.02 -14.88
C TYR A 52 3.79 12.87 -14.77
N ILE A 53 3.31 11.76 -14.21
CA ILE A 53 4.09 10.52 -14.12
C ILE A 53 3.95 9.74 -15.42
N ASP A 54 5.07 9.45 -16.08
CA ASP A 54 5.13 8.67 -17.32
C ASP A 54 5.56 7.22 -17.08
N LYS A 55 6.16 6.93 -15.91
CA LYS A 55 6.59 5.58 -15.54
C LYS A 55 6.53 5.36 -14.02
N ILE A 56 6.15 4.14 -13.64
CA ILE A 56 6.19 3.62 -12.27
C ILE A 56 7.14 2.42 -12.24
N VAL A 57 8.00 2.34 -11.23
CA VAL A 57 8.87 1.18 -10.99
C VAL A 57 8.68 0.70 -9.56
N VAL A 58 8.40 -0.59 -9.40
CA VAL A 58 8.28 -1.24 -8.10
C VAL A 58 9.44 -2.20 -7.89
N TYR A 59 10.18 -2.05 -6.79
CA TYR A 59 11.17 -3.01 -6.32
C TYR A 59 10.63 -3.72 -5.08
N LYS A 60 10.22 -4.97 -5.24
CA LYS A 60 9.58 -5.77 -4.19
C LYS A 60 10.49 -5.95 -2.98
N LYS A 61 11.75 -6.36 -3.18
CA LYS A 61 12.74 -6.54 -2.10
C LYS A 61 12.99 -5.28 -1.29
N LYS A 62 12.97 -4.13 -1.95
CA LYS A 62 13.14 -2.83 -1.29
C LYS A 62 11.86 -2.33 -0.61
N ARG A 63 10.70 -2.89 -0.95
CA ARG A 63 9.37 -2.35 -0.62
C ARG A 63 9.28 -0.87 -0.95
N ARG A 64 9.64 -0.55 -2.20
CA ARG A 64 9.61 0.82 -2.72
C ARG A 64 8.93 0.87 -4.08
N LEU A 65 8.18 1.93 -4.27
CA LEU A 65 7.62 2.37 -5.54
C LEU A 65 8.24 3.70 -5.91
N TYR A 66 8.80 3.79 -7.09
CA TYR A 66 9.39 4.99 -7.66
C TYR A 66 8.56 5.49 -8.81
N THR A 67 8.42 6.81 -8.93
CA THR A 67 7.77 7.43 -10.08
C THR A 67 8.73 8.30 -10.85
N TYR A 68 8.53 8.37 -12.15
CA TYR A 68 9.38 9.09 -13.07
C TYR A 68 8.55 10.03 -13.94
N ALA A 69 9.17 11.16 -14.32
CA ALA A 69 8.71 12.10 -15.32
C ALA A 69 9.89 12.46 -16.22
N ASN A 70 9.75 12.27 -17.54
CA ASN A 70 10.81 12.55 -18.53
C ASN A 70 12.14 11.89 -18.16
N GLY A 71 12.11 10.63 -17.70
CA GLY A 71 13.28 9.86 -17.31
C GLY A 71 13.88 10.23 -15.95
N LYS A 72 13.42 11.29 -15.28
CA LYS A 72 13.88 11.70 -13.95
C LYS A 72 12.98 11.13 -12.86
N GLN A 73 13.55 10.54 -11.82
CA GLN A 73 12.81 10.14 -10.63
C GLN A 73 12.27 11.37 -9.90
N ILE A 74 10.97 11.35 -9.58
CA ILE A 74 10.29 12.47 -8.89
C ILE A 74 9.73 12.09 -7.53
N ASN A 75 9.38 10.82 -7.29
CA ASN A 75 8.93 10.36 -5.97
C ASN A 75 9.50 8.97 -5.63
N GLU A 76 9.51 8.67 -4.34
CA GLU A 76 9.77 7.37 -3.75
C GLU A 76 8.73 7.13 -2.65
N PHE A 77 7.99 6.03 -2.73
CA PHE A 77 6.97 5.66 -1.76
C PHE A 77 7.29 4.33 -1.08
N ARG A 78 7.02 4.24 0.21
CA ARG A 78 6.99 2.95 0.92
C ARG A 78 5.74 2.19 0.54
N ILE A 79 5.86 0.87 0.38
CA ILE A 79 4.74 0.02 -0.06
C ILE A 79 4.63 -1.25 0.79
N SER A 80 3.44 -1.83 0.78
CA SER A 80 3.19 -3.22 1.17
C SER A 80 2.75 -4.02 -0.04
N LEU A 81 3.04 -5.31 -0.01
CA LEU A 81 2.87 -6.24 -1.11
C LEU A 81 1.92 -7.39 -0.73
N GLY A 82 1.86 -8.39 -1.58
CA GLY A 82 1.13 -9.62 -1.32
C GLY A 82 1.66 -10.40 -0.13
N ASP A 83 0.79 -10.86 0.76
CA ASP A 83 1.10 -11.49 2.05
C ASP A 83 1.99 -12.74 1.93
N LYS A 84 1.71 -13.60 0.94
CA LYS A 84 2.50 -14.82 0.71
C LYS A 84 3.50 -14.62 -0.41
N GLY A 85 4.60 -14.06 -0.07
CA GLY A 85 5.65 -13.90 -1.04
C GLY A 85 6.15 -12.49 -1.21
N GLY A 86 5.51 -11.52 -0.67
CA GLY A 86 5.90 -10.12 -0.62
C GLY A 86 7.20 -9.78 -1.33
N ALA A 87 8.19 -9.32 -0.59
CA ALA A 87 9.51 -9.02 -1.14
C ALA A 87 10.31 -10.26 -1.58
N ASN A 88 10.13 -11.41 -0.93
CA ASN A 88 10.95 -12.61 -1.13
C ASN A 88 10.23 -13.77 -1.84
N GLY A 89 8.94 -13.63 -2.11
CA GLY A 89 8.11 -14.75 -2.56
C GLY A 89 8.11 -15.05 -4.05
N GLY A 90 8.93 -14.38 -4.84
CA GLY A 90 8.97 -14.54 -6.29
C GLY A 90 7.73 -14.03 -7.00
N ASN A 91 7.60 -14.40 -8.27
CA ASN A 91 6.55 -13.94 -9.16
C ASN A 91 5.19 -14.60 -8.85
N LYS A 92 4.10 -13.91 -9.13
CA LYS A 92 2.75 -14.45 -9.10
C LYS A 92 2.58 -15.56 -10.14
N VAL A 93 1.98 -16.69 -9.71
CA VAL A 93 1.78 -17.88 -10.56
C VAL A 93 0.31 -18.15 -10.82
N LYS A 94 -0.55 -18.03 -9.80
CA LYS A 94 -1.97 -18.39 -9.86
C LYS A 94 -2.85 -17.50 -9.01
N ALA A 95 -4.16 -17.56 -9.25
CA ALA A 95 -5.16 -16.95 -8.37
C ALA A 95 -5.00 -17.49 -6.94
N GLY A 96 -5.16 -16.62 -5.94
CA GLY A 96 -5.09 -17.00 -4.53
C GLY A 96 -3.69 -17.36 -4.01
N ASP A 97 -2.61 -17.12 -4.75
CA ASP A 97 -1.26 -17.35 -4.27
C ASP A 97 -0.69 -16.19 -3.42
N TYR A 98 -1.46 -15.11 -3.30
CA TYR A 98 -1.12 -13.91 -2.51
C TYR A 98 0.22 -13.28 -2.88
N ARG A 99 0.69 -13.48 -4.12
CA ARG A 99 1.95 -12.91 -4.61
C ARG A 99 1.70 -11.70 -5.49
N THR A 100 2.56 -10.69 -5.34
CA THR A 100 2.61 -9.57 -6.28
C THR A 100 3.34 -9.98 -7.55
N PRO A 101 2.76 -9.76 -8.75
CA PRO A 101 3.38 -10.16 -10.00
C PRO A 101 4.65 -9.36 -10.29
N GLU A 102 5.55 -9.97 -11.09
CA GLU A 102 6.75 -9.35 -11.65
C GLU A 102 6.62 -9.28 -13.17
N GLY A 103 7.01 -8.15 -13.73
CA GLY A 103 6.92 -7.92 -15.17
C GLY A 103 6.59 -6.47 -15.51
N SER A 104 6.30 -6.24 -16.79
CA SER A 104 5.92 -4.93 -17.31
C SER A 104 4.42 -4.89 -17.60
N TYR A 105 3.77 -3.86 -17.10
CA TYR A 105 2.35 -3.62 -17.18
C TYR A 105 2.06 -2.16 -17.55
N THR A 106 0.79 -1.83 -17.67
CA THR A 106 0.30 -0.45 -17.80
C THR A 106 -0.86 -0.21 -16.85
N VAL A 107 -1.08 1.04 -16.49
CA VAL A 107 -2.33 1.44 -15.81
C VAL A 107 -3.47 1.35 -16.83
N VAL A 108 -4.51 0.57 -16.51
CA VAL A 108 -5.67 0.40 -17.41
C VAL A 108 -6.86 1.24 -17.01
N ARG A 109 -7.02 1.54 -15.73
CA ARG A 109 -8.07 2.44 -15.23
C ARG A 109 -7.85 2.88 -13.80
N LYS A 110 -8.44 4.01 -13.46
CA LYS A 110 -8.65 4.48 -12.08
C LYS A 110 -9.97 3.93 -11.53
N LYS A 111 -10.03 3.70 -10.22
CA LYS A 111 -11.25 3.25 -9.54
C LYS A 111 -11.33 3.83 -8.14
N CYS A 112 -12.47 4.40 -7.77
CA CYS A 112 -12.81 4.68 -6.38
C CYS A 112 -13.10 3.34 -5.69
N ASP A 113 -12.25 2.92 -4.78
CA ASP A 113 -12.35 1.61 -4.16
C ASP A 113 -13.11 1.68 -2.84
N ASN A 114 -14.14 0.85 -2.70
CA ASN A 114 -15.00 0.85 -1.52
C ASN A 114 -14.32 0.38 -0.23
N ARG A 115 -13.20 -0.34 -0.36
CA ARG A 115 -12.45 -0.92 0.78
C ARG A 115 -11.09 -0.29 0.98
N LEU A 116 -10.46 0.13 -0.13
CA LEU A 116 -9.04 0.47 -0.18
C LEU A 116 -8.78 1.87 -0.76
N TYR A 117 -9.71 2.79 -0.52
CA TYR A 117 -9.64 4.20 -0.88
C TYR A 117 -9.76 4.44 -2.40
N LYS A 118 -8.65 4.68 -3.08
CA LYS A 118 -8.50 4.87 -4.52
C LYS A 118 -7.57 3.79 -5.06
N SER A 119 -7.70 3.43 -6.32
CA SER A 119 -6.83 2.43 -6.93
C SER A 119 -6.54 2.68 -8.40
N LEU A 120 -5.34 2.31 -8.82
CA LEU A 120 -4.89 2.21 -10.20
C LEU A 120 -4.85 0.74 -10.58
N MET A 121 -5.73 0.29 -11.45
CA MET A 121 -5.74 -1.08 -11.94
C MET A 121 -4.64 -1.26 -13.00
N ILE A 122 -3.85 -2.32 -12.89
CA ILE A 122 -2.79 -2.64 -13.86
C ILE A 122 -3.23 -3.73 -14.84
N SER A 123 -2.53 -3.84 -15.97
CA SER A 123 -2.85 -4.78 -17.07
C SER A 123 -2.40 -6.24 -16.78
N TYR A 124 -2.39 -6.64 -15.50
CA TYR A 124 -2.19 -8.05 -15.12
C TYR A 124 -3.49 -8.87 -15.32
N PRO A 125 -3.43 -10.11 -15.85
CA PRO A 125 -2.27 -10.80 -16.38
C PRO A 125 -1.97 -10.38 -17.84
N ASN A 126 -0.68 -10.13 -18.14
CA ASN A 126 -0.22 -9.90 -19.49
C ASN A 126 -0.05 -11.23 -20.28
N ALA A 127 0.44 -11.17 -21.53
CA ALA A 127 0.62 -12.38 -22.37
C ALA A 127 1.59 -13.40 -21.76
N LYS A 128 2.67 -12.94 -21.11
CA LYS A 128 3.66 -13.81 -20.45
C LYS A 128 3.07 -14.50 -19.22
N ASP A 129 2.27 -13.77 -18.44
CA ASP A 129 1.58 -14.34 -17.27
C ASP A 129 0.57 -15.40 -17.67
N LYS A 130 -0.23 -15.13 -18.70
CA LYS A 130 -1.18 -16.08 -19.27
C LYS A 130 -0.49 -17.34 -19.83
N ALA A 131 0.64 -17.17 -20.52
CA ALA A 131 1.42 -18.30 -21.04
C ALA A 131 1.98 -19.17 -19.91
N ARG A 132 2.56 -18.53 -18.85
CA ARG A 132 3.06 -19.23 -17.67
C ARG A 132 1.94 -19.99 -16.96
N ALA A 133 0.77 -19.37 -16.78
CA ALA A 133 -0.39 -20.00 -16.14
C ALA A 133 -0.89 -21.20 -16.94
N ARG A 134 -1.00 -21.10 -18.27
CA ARG A 134 -1.37 -22.23 -19.14
C ARG A 134 -0.39 -23.38 -19.03
N LYS A 135 0.93 -23.10 -19.05
CA LYS A 135 1.96 -24.14 -18.89
C LYS A 135 1.83 -24.90 -17.56
N ASN A 136 1.39 -24.22 -16.51
CA ASN A 136 1.21 -24.81 -15.18
C ASN A 136 -0.22 -25.33 -14.93
N GLY A 137 -1.13 -25.31 -15.92
CA GLY A 137 -2.51 -25.75 -15.75
C GLY A 137 -3.32 -24.98 -14.71
N VAL A 138 -3.02 -23.67 -14.50
CA VAL A 138 -3.65 -22.86 -13.47
C VAL A 138 -4.28 -21.58 -14.02
N ASN A 139 -5.22 -21.00 -13.26
CA ASN A 139 -5.77 -19.67 -13.54
C ASN A 139 -4.81 -18.60 -12.97
N PRO A 140 -4.33 -17.64 -13.76
CA PRO A 140 -3.43 -16.59 -13.26
C PRO A 140 -4.12 -15.63 -12.28
N GLY A 141 -5.46 -15.54 -12.29
CA GLY A 141 -6.22 -14.52 -11.59
C GLY A 141 -6.20 -13.17 -12.32
N GLY A 142 -6.46 -12.11 -11.59
CA GLY A 142 -6.53 -10.74 -12.13
C GLY A 142 -6.71 -9.72 -11.02
N TYR A 143 -7.18 -8.50 -11.39
CA TYR A 143 -7.50 -7.43 -10.45
C TYR A 143 -6.34 -6.99 -9.55
N ILE A 144 -5.13 -7.00 -10.07
CA ILE A 144 -3.98 -6.41 -9.37
C ILE A 144 -4.06 -4.88 -9.51
N THR A 145 -3.93 -4.20 -8.38
CA THR A 145 -4.00 -2.73 -8.30
C THR A 145 -2.88 -2.16 -7.46
N ILE A 146 -2.53 -0.89 -7.72
CA ILE A 146 -1.87 -0.03 -6.74
C ILE A 146 -3.01 0.69 -6.02
N HIS A 147 -3.09 0.63 -4.68
CA HIS A 147 -4.23 1.15 -3.93
C HIS A 147 -3.82 1.77 -2.59
N GLY A 148 -4.70 2.56 -2.02
CA GLY A 148 -4.53 3.16 -0.71
C GLY A 148 -4.77 2.17 0.44
N GLN A 149 -5.01 2.72 1.62
CA GLN A 149 -5.14 1.99 2.87
C GLN A 149 -6.58 1.53 3.12
N PRO A 150 -6.80 0.53 3.97
CA PRO A 150 -8.14 0.16 4.44
C PRO A 150 -8.74 1.30 5.29
N LYS A 151 -10.07 1.34 5.39
CA LYS A 151 -10.78 2.46 5.98
C LYS A 151 -10.42 2.75 7.45
N TRP A 152 -10.09 1.73 8.23
CA TRP A 152 -9.64 1.93 9.61
C TRP A 152 -8.31 2.71 9.71
N ASN A 153 -7.56 2.79 8.61
CA ASN A 153 -6.32 3.58 8.48
C ASN A 153 -6.50 4.76 7.50
N ALA A 154 -7.68 5.34 7.44
CA ALA A 154 -7.99 6.43 6.51
C ALA A 154 -7.16 7.68 6.76
N ASP A 155 -6.83 7.95 7.99
CA ASP A 155 -6.09 9.13 8.45
C ASP A 155 -4.56 8.90 8.52
N GLY A 156 -4.08 7.72 8.11
CA GLY A 156 -2.65 7.37 8.06
C GLY A 156 -2.02 7.06 9.41
N ARG A 157 -2.75 7.14 10.54
CA ARG A 157 -2.18 6.82 11.87
C ARG A 157 -1.67 5.38 11.99
N GLY A 158 -2.23 4.47 11.21
CA GLY A 158 -1.81 3.07 11.13
C GLY A 158 -0.77 2.78 10.04
N ASP A 159 -0.22 3.77 9.33
CA ASP A 159 0.71 3.54 8.21
C ASP A 159 1.97 2.79 8.64
N ASN A 160 2.54 3.09 9.80
CA ASN A 160 3.69 2.36 10.32
C ASN A 160 3.38 0.86 10.51
N TYR A 161 2.17 0.53 10.93
CA TYR A 161 1.74 -0.86 11.07
C TYR A 161 1.52 -1.53 9.71
N THR A 162 0.77 -0.91 8.78
CA THR A 162 0.50 -1.48 7.47
C THR A 162 1.75 -1.59 6.61
N LEU A 163 2.69 -0.63 6.70
CA LEU A 163 3.95 -0.63 5.95
C LEU A 163 5.06 -1.46 6.60
N SER A 164 4.86 -2.02 7.81
CA SER A 164 5.81 -2.94 8.44
C SER A 164 5.67 -4.37 7.94
N ARG A 165 4.61 -4.70 7.20
CA ARG A 165 4.28 -6.03 6.73
C ARG A 165 3.67 -6.02 5.33
N ASP A 166 3.73 -7.16 4.67
CA ASP A 166 2.95 -7.43 3.46
C ASP A 166 1.60 -8.01 3.88
N TRP A 167 0.49 -7.53 3.35
CA TRP A 167 -0.85 -7.87 3.83
C TRP A 167 -1.90 -7.98 2.71
N THR A 168 -1.52 -7.67 1.46
CA THR A 168 -2.46 -7.70 0.35
C THR A 168 -2.59 -9.11 -0.25
N GLU A 169 -3.58 -9.30 -1.10
CA GLU A 169 -3.75 -10.54 -1.88
C GLU A 169 -2.95 -10.54 -3.19
N GLY A 170 -1.92 -9.69 -3.27
CA GLY A 170 -1.04 -9.55 -4.44
C GLY A 170 -0.99 -8.14 -5.02
N CYS A 171 -1.77 -7.22 -4.53
CA CYS A 171 -1.73 -5.81 -4.89
C CYS A 171 -0.51 -5.09 -4.28
N VAL A 172 -0.32 -3.84 -4.68
CA VAL A 172 0.65 -2.91 -4.09
C VAL A 172 -0.10 -1.87 -3.29
N ALA A 173 0.11 -1.80 -1.99
CA ALA A 173 -0.53 -0.81 -1.12
C ALA A 173 0.43 0.33 -0.80
N VAL A 174 -0.07 1.56 -0.82
CA VAL A 174 0.61 2.79 -0.44
C VAL A 174 -0.20 3.55 0.62
N PRO A 175 0.37 4.51 1.37
CA PRO A 175 -0.39 5.48 2.15
C PRO A 175 -1.43 6.22 1.31
N ASN A 176 -2.53 6.68 1.93
CA ASN A 176 -3.57 7.41 1.19
C ASN A 176 -3.06 8.72 0.57
N ALA A 177 -2.17 9.45 1.27
CA ALA A 177 -1.56 10.66 0.74
C ALA A 177 -0.71 10.38 -0.51
N ASP A 178 0.04 9.27 -0.52
CA ASP A 178 0.83 8.84 -1.68
C ASP A 178 -0.10 8.37 -2.82
N MET A 179 -1.23 7.72 -2.47
CA MET A 179 -2.25 7.34 -3.45
C MET A 179 -2.90 8.56 -4.11
N ASP A 180 -3.11 9.65 -3.37
CA ASP A 180 -3.62 10.90 -3.95
C ASP A 180 -2.62 11.53 -4.93
N THR A 181 -1.33 11.49 -4.62
CA THR A 181 -0.26 11.91 -5.53
C THR A 181 -0.29 11.08 -6.82
N LEU A 182 -0.36 9.76 -6.71
CA LEU A 182 -0.47 8.87 -7.87
C LEU A 182 -1.76 9.12 -8.66
N TRP A 183 -2.87 9.30 -7.96
CA TRP A 183 -4.18 9.53 -8.56
C TRP A 183 -4.21 10.80 -9.41
N GLN A 184 -3.60 11.86 -8.95
CA GLN A 184 -3.58 13.15 -9.65
C GLN A 184 -2.60 13.18 -10.83
N ALA A 185 -1.50 12.44 -10.76
CA ALA A 185 -0.40 12.55 -11.71
C ALA A 185 -0.29 11.41 -12.73
N VAL A 186 -1.01 10.29 -12.53
CA VAL A 186 -0.92 9.09 -13.39
C VAL A 186 -2.13 9.00 -14.32
N ALA A 187 -1.87 8.91 -15.62
CA ALA A 187 -2.89 8.63 -16.64
C ALA A 187 -3.05 7.12 -16.91
N ASN A 188 -4.15 6.73 -17.57
CA ASN A 188 -4.23 5.41 -18.20
C ASN A 188 -3.13 5.27 -19.28
N GLY A 189 -2.56 4.07 -19.42
CA GLY A 189 -1.44 3.81 -20.32
C GLY A 189 -0.06 4.00 -19.72
N VAL A 190 0.09 4.64 -18.56
CA VAL A 190 1.38 4.80 -17.86
C VAL A 190 2.02 3.43 -17.63
N LYS A 191 3.30 3.31 -17.97
CA LYS A 191 4.08 2.07 -17.83
C LYS A 191 4.39 1.78 -16.37
N ILE A 192 4.34 0.49 -16.02
CA ILE A 192 4.66 -0.03 -14.69
C ILE A 192 5.60 -1.21 -14.84
N ASP A 193 6.79 -1.13 -14.26
CA ASP A 193 7.72 -2.24 -14.16
C ASP A 193 7.78 -2.72 -12.70
N ILE A 194 7.55 -4.01 -12.47
CA ILE A 194 7.61 -4.65 -11.14
C ILE A 194 8.76 -5.65 -11.14
N HIS A 195 9.76 -5.40 -10.31
CA HIS A 195 10.96 -6.20 -10.14
C HIS A 195 10.96 -6.93 -8.78
N ALA A 196 11.74 -8.02 -8.71
CA ALA A 196 12.01 -8.76 -7.48
C ALA A 196 12.63 -7.90 -6.37
#